data_b03d2672df81dfb9e78264cd01694e3d
#
_entry.id   b03d2672df81dfb9e78264cd01694e3d
#
_cell.length_a   1.000
_cell.length_b   1.000
_cell.length_c   1.000
_cell.angle_alpha   90.00
_cell.angle_beta   90.00
_cell.angle_gamma   90.00
#
_symmetry.space_group_name_H-M   'P 1'
#
loop_
_entity.id
_entity.type
_entity.pdbx_description
1 polymer ?
#
loop_
_entity_poly.entity_id
_entity_poly.type
_entity_poly.pdbx_seq_one_letter_code
_entity_poly.pdbx_strand_id
1 'polypeptide(L)'
;MRDLNNLPDLELALIQTSLVWQDAAANRGRFVDLMERARGADLIVLPEMFTTAFSMSSAELAEPEEGPTYVWMREQAARLDAVVTGSVIIEAADGSHRNRLLWVRPNGEISHYDKRHLFRMAGEHKHYTAGEQQALFELNGWHVRPLICYDLRFPVWSRDPHDTDLLLYTANWPAARRNAWNRLLPARAIENLC
;
A
#
# COMPACT_ATOMS: atom_id res chain seq x y z
N MET A 1 -3.24 0.92 25.09
CA MET A 1 -3.84 -0.07 24.19
C MET A 1 -5.30 0.26 24.06
N ARG A 2 -5.81 0.36 22.84
CA ARG A 2 -7.23 0.65 22.58
C ARG A 2 -8.09 -0.55 22.96
N ASP A 3 -9.34 -0.29 23.36
CA ASP A 3 -10.32 -1.37 23.57
C ASP A 3 -10.96 -1.73 22.22
N LEU A 4 -10.66 -2.91 21.72
CA LEU A 4 -11.14 -3.41 20.43
C LEU A 4 -12.41 -4.27 20.54
N ASN A 5 -12.88 -4.56 21.76
CA ASN A 5 -13.99 -5.52 21.99
C ASN A 5 -15.33 -5.08 21.41
N ASN A 6 -15.49 -3.78 21.14
CA ASN A 6 -16.74 -3.20 20.62
C ASN A 6 -16.62 -2.77 19.15
N LEU A 7 -15.49 -3.05 18.48
CA LEU A 7 -15.34 -2.77 17.05
C LEU A 7 -16.00 -3.88 16.23
N PRO A 8 -16.60 -3.54 15.08
CA PRO A 8 -17.07 -4.55 14.14
C PRO A 8 -15.89 -5.35 13.59
N ASP A 9 -16.16 -6.57 13.13
CA ASP A 9 -15.18 -7.32 12.36
C ASP A 9 -14.76 -6.51 11.10
N LEU A 10 -13.51 -6.65 10.68
CA LEU A 10 -12.97 -5.99 9.51
C LEU A 10 -12.63 -7.04 8.44
N GLU A 11 -13.37 -7.03 7.34
CA GLU A 11 -13.16 -7.95 6.23
C GLU A 11 -12.08 -7.43 5.29
N LEU A 12 -10.97 -8.17 5.18
CA LEU A 12 -9.80 -7.80 4.38
C LEU A 12 -9.64 -8.71 3.17
N ALA A 13 -9.51 -8.14 1.98
CA ALA A 13 -9.13 -8.86 0.77
C ALA A 13 -7.69 -8.49 0.33
N LEU A 14 -6.76 -9.43 0.46
CA LEU A 14 -5.38 -9.27 0.01
C LEU A 14 -5.21 -9.86 -1.38
N ILE A 15 -4.99 -9.02 -2.40
CA ILE A 15 -4.84 -9.48 -3.77
C ILE A 15 -3.37 -9.73 -4.08
N GLN A 16 -3.00 -11.02 -4.14
CA GLN A 16 -1.67 -11.45 -4.54
C GLN A 16 -1.70 -12.01 -5.96
N THR A 17 -0.99 -11.36 -6.88
CA THR A 17 -0.92 -11.78 -8.29
C THR A 17 0.40 -11.37 -8.93
N SER A 18 0.73 -11.99 -10.07
CA SER A 18 1.82 -11.51 -10.92
C SER A 18 1.40 -10.22 -11.63
N LEU A 19 2.31 -9.29 -11.76
CA LEU A 19 2.10 -8.02 -12.45
C LEU A 19 2.69 -8.06 -13.85
N VAL A 20 2.04 -7.39 -14.80
CA VAL A 20 2.61 -7.11 -16.12
C VAL A 20 3.66 -6.02 -15.95
N TRP A 21 4.86 -6.29 -16.47
CA TRP A 21 5.98 -5.36 -16.32
C TRP A 21 5.73 -4.06 -17.07
N GLN A 22 5.75 -2.94 -16.33
CA GLN A 22 5.64 -1.56 -16.84
C GLN A 22 4.40 -1.29 -17.74
N ASP A 23 3.31 -2.02 -17.52
CA ASP A 23 2.06 -1.82 -18.27
C ASP A 23 0.89 -1.51 -17.31
N ALA A 24 0.70 -0.22 -17.04
CA ALA A 24 -0.31 0.24 -16.11
C ALA A 24 -1.74 -0.06 -16.58
N ALA A 25 -2.00 0.00 -17.88
CA ALA A 25 -3.32 -0.28 -18.43
C ALA A 25 -3.69 -1.76 -18.30
N ALA A 26 -2.77 -2.66 -18.67
CA ALA A 26 -2.97 -4.10 -18.54
C ALA A 26 -3.14 -4.52 -17.06
N ASN A 27 -2.35 -3.93 -16.15
CA ASN A 27 -2.48 -4.22 -14.73
C ASN A 27 -3.82 -3.72 -14.16
N ARG A 28 -4.23 -2.48 -14.44
CA ARG A 28 -5.54 -1.97 -14.00
C ARG A 28 -6.68 -2.84 -14.54
N GLY A 29 -6.65 -3.21 -15.82
CA GLY A 29 -7.66 -4.11 -16.40
C GLY A 29 -7.74 -5.45 -15.66
N ARG A 30 -6.59 -6.07 -15.37
CA ARG A 30 -6.51 -7.33 -14.63
C ARG A 30 -7.06 -7.22 -13.20
N PHE A 31 -6.81 -6.11 -12.52
CA PHE A 31 -7.30 -5.91 -11.16
C PHE A 31 -8.81 -5.73 -11.07
N VAL A 32 -9.50 -5.26 -12.12
CA VAL A 32 -10.97 -5.18 -12.13
C VAL A 32 -11.60 -6.53 -11.80
N ASP A 33 -11.19 -7.60 -12.49
CA ASP A 33 -11.73 -8.95 -12.29
C ASP A 33 -11.34 -9.55 -10.94
N LEU A 34 -10.11 -9.29 -10.48
CA LEU A 34 -9.64 -9.79 -9.20
C LEU A 34 -10.36 -9.11 -8.03
N MET A 35 -10.58 -7.81 -8.12
CA MET A 35 -11.28 -7.04 -7.10
C MET A 35 -12.77 -7.37 -7.05
N GLU A 36 -13.39 -7.78 -8.17
CA GLU A 36 -14.78 -8.23 -8.15
C GLU A 36 -14.98 -9.45 -7.25
N ARG A 37 -13.97 -10.33 -7.16
CA ARG A 37 -14.00 -11.48 -6.24
C ARG A 37 -13.84 -11.10 -4.77
N ALA A 38 -13.42 -9.87 -4.51
CA ALA A 38 -13.27 -9.29 -3.17
C ALA A 38 -14.49 -8.45 -2.75
N ARG A 39 -15.58 -8.50 -3.51
CA ARG A 39 -16.82 -7.77 -3.18
C ARG A 39 -17.34 -8.17 -1.80
N GLY A 40 -17.66 -7.18 -0.98
CA GLY A 40 -18.08 -7.34 0.42
C GLY A 40 -16.94 -7.18 1.43
N ALA A 41 -15.68 -7.05 0.98
CA ALA A 41 -14.60 -6.67 1.89
C ALA A 41 -14.67 -5.16 2.21
N ASP A 42 -14.28 -4.78 3.43
CA ASP A 42 -14.14 -3.39 3.85
C ASP A 42 -12.88 -2.75 3.27
N LEU A 43 -11.81 -3.54 3.13
CA LEU A 43 -10.50 -3.11 2.63
C LEU A 43 -9.95 -4.08 1.60
N ILE A 44 -9.67 -3.57 0.39
CA ILE A 44 -9.04 -4.32 -0.70
C ILE A 44 -7.61 -3.82 -0.86
N VAL A 45 -6.65 -4.73 -0.69
CA VAL A 45 -5.22 -4.42 -0.70
C VAL A 45 -4.57 -4.92 -1.98
N LEU A 46 -4.00 -4.00 -2.75
CA LEU A 46 -3.23 -4.25 -3.96
C LEU A 46 -1.72 -4.24 -3.63
N PRO A 47 -0.87 -4.86 -4.48
CA PRO A 47 0.57 -4.91 -4.25
C PRO A 47 1.27 -3.54 -4.28
N GLU A 48 2.55 -3.53 -3.88
CA GLU A 48 3.47 -2.41 -4.15
C GLU A 48 3.64 -2.20 -5.65
N MET A 49 3.60 -0.91 -6.11
CA MET A 49 3.69 -0.52 -7.52
C MET A 49 2.80 -1.40 -8.42
N PHE A 50 1.54 -1.58 -8.02
CA PHE A 50 0.64 -2.56 -8.64
C PHE A 50 0.37 -2.27 -10.12
N THR A 51 0.55 -1.03 -10.58
CA THR A 51 0.37 -0.64 -11.98
C THR A 51 1.55 -0.99 -12.86
N THR A 52 2.79 -1.04 -12.32
CA THR A 52 4.02 -1.11 -13.12
C THR A 52 4.93 -2.28 -12.77
N ALA A 53 4.64 -3.04 -11.70
CA ALA A 53 5.60 -3.83 -10.97
C ALA A 53 6.75 -2.96 -10.40
N PHE A 54 7.68 -3.57 -9.63
CA PHE A 54 8.75 -2.82 -8.95
C PHE A 54 9.81 -2.34 -9.94
N SER A 55 9.61 -1.15 -10.50
CA SER A 55 10.45 -0.55 -11.54
C SER A 55 11.26 0.64 -11.03
N MET A 56 12.44 0.84 -11.63
CA MET A 56 13.30 2.01 -11.43
C MET A 56 13.14 3.07 -12.51
N SER A 57 12.30 2.84 -13.53
CA SER A 57 12.00 3.80 -14.62
C SER A 57 10.99 4.86 -14.17
N SER A 58 11.28 5.53 -13.05
CA SER A 58 10.31 6.47 -12.46
C SER A 58 9.98 7.64 -13.39
N ALA A 59 10.96 8.14 -14.16
CA ALA A 59 10.75 9.26 -15.05
C ALA A 59 9.76 8.97 -16.20
N GLU A 60 9.68 7.71 -16.64
CA GLU A 60 8.78 7.29 -17.73
C GLU A 60 7.43 6.79 -17.21
N LEU A 61 7.37 6.33 -15.95
CA LEU A 61 6.23 5.60 -15.40
C LEU A 61 5.45 6.35 -14.33
N ALA A 62 6.00 7.46 -13.82
CA ALA A 62 5.30 8.24 -12.82
C ALA A 62 4.02 8.86 -13.41
N GLU A 63 2.92 8.70 -12.69
CA GLU A 63 1.68 9.40 -12.96
C GLU A 63 1.62 10.66 -12.09
N PRO A 64 1.05 11.77 -12.58
CA PRO A 64 0.80 12.93 -11.74
C PRO A 64 -0.22 12.60 -10.65
N GLU A 65 -0.25 13.39 -9.59
CA GLU A 65 -1.39 13.39 -8.67
C GLU A 65 -2.69 13.66 -9.45
N GLU A 66 -3.77 12.99 -9.06
CA GLU A 66 -5.05 13.01 -9.79
C GLU A 66 -4.98 12.38 -11.21
N GLY A 67 -3.90 11.66 -11.51
CA GLY A 67 -3.71 10.96 -12.78
C GLY A 67 -4.62 9.73 -12.98
N PRO A 68 -4.39 8.97 -14.06
CA PRO A 68 -5.26 7.86 -14.46
C PRO A 68 -5.49 6.80 -13.38
N THR A 69 -4.47 6.50 -12.55
CA THR A 69 -4.61 5.51 -11.48
C THR A 69 -5.43 6.04 -10.29
N TYR A 70 -5.32 7.35 -9.96
CA TYR A 70 -6.19 7.98 -8.96
C TYR A 70 -7.66 7.88 -9.36
N VAL A 71 -7.98 8.24 -10.60
CA VAL A 71 -9.34 8.15 -11.14
C VAL A 71 -9.84 6.72 -11.10
N TRP A 72 -9.05 5.76 -11.60
CA TRP A 72 -9.41 4.35 -11.59
C TRP A 72 -9.63 3.79 -10.17
N MET A 73 -8.78 4.14 -9.21
CA MET A 73 -8.95 3.67 -7.82
C MET A 73 -10.24 4.23 -7.19
N ARG A 74 -10.57 5.50 -7.44
CA ARG A 74 -11.87 6.09 -7.00
C ARG A 74 -13.06 5.34 -7.59
N GLU A 75 -13.01 5.04 -8.88
CA GLU A 75 -14.08 4.27 -9.55
C GLU A 75 -14.23 2.87 -8.93
N GLN A 76 -13.11 2.18 -8.65
CA GLN A 76 -13.16 0.87 -8.03
C GLN A 76 -13.66 0.94 -6.58
N ALA A 77 -13.19 1.88 -5.78
CA ALA A 77 -13.62 2.06 -4.40
C ALA A 77 -15.13 2.33 -4.31
N ALA A 78 -15.64 3.24 -5.13
CA ALA A 78 -17.08 3.54 -5.21
C ALA A 78 -17.90 2.34 -5.72
N ARG A 79 -17.42 1.62 -6.75
CA ARG A 79 -18.12 0.47 -7.35
C ARG A 79 -18.23 -0.71 -6.39
N LEU A 80 -17.23 -0.92 -5.53
CA LEU A 80 -17.16 -2.04 -4.60
C LEU A 80 -17.65 -1.70 -3.19
N ASP A 81 -17.90 -0.41 -2.94
CA ASP A 81 -18.23 0.15 -1.60
C ASP A 81 -17.18 -0.28 -0.55
N ALA A 82 -15.90 -0.18 -0.93
CA ALA A 82 -14.75 -0.64 -0.13
C ALA A 82 -13.60 0.36 -0.22
N VAL A 83 -12.79 0.44 0.83
CA VAL A 83 -11.50 1.12 0.71
C VAL A 83 -10.59 0.31 -0.20
N VAL A 84 -9.96 0.97 -1.17
CA VAL A 84 -8.94 0.37 -2.04
C VAL A 84 -7.59 0.97 -1.73
N THR A 85 -6.58 0.13 -1.50
CA THR A 85 -5.22 0.59 -1.21
C THR A 85 -4.17 -0.20 -1.97
N GLY A 86 -3.05 0.44 -2.27
CA GLY A 86 -1.90 -0.14 -2.95
C GLY A 86 -0.93 0.97 -3.34
N SER A 87 0.34 0.65 -3.66
CA SER A 87 1.25 1.72 -4.03
C SER A 87 1.44 1.85 -5.54
N VAL A 88 1.77 3.07 -5.95
CA VAL A 88 1.97 3.50 -7.34
C VAL A 88 3.19 4.42 -7.43
N ILE A 89 3.70 4.61 -8.63
CA ILE A 89 4.77 5.58 -8.90
C ILE A 89 4.10 6.92 -9.20
N ILE A 90 4.37 7.92 -8.36
CA ILE A 90 3.76 9.26 -8.47
C ILE A 90 4.85 10.32 -8.67
N GLU A 91 4.60 11.25 -9.57
CA GLU A 91 5.27 12.54 -9.63
C GLU A 91 4.53 13.49 -8.68
N ALA A 92 5.20 13.87 -7.59
CA ALA A 92 4.65 14.79 -6.60
C ALA A 92 4.74 16.25 -7.09
N ALA A 93 4.02 17.15 -6.44
CA ALA A 93 3.97 18.57 -6.81
C ALA A 93 5.35 19.28 -6.81
N ASP A 94 6.34 18.74 -6.08
CA ASP A 94 7.73 19.22 -6.08
C ASP A 94 8.58 18.65 -7.23
N GLY A 95 7.97 17.88 -8.15
CA GLY A 95 8.63 17.21 -9.28
C GLY A 95 9.42 15.96 -8.86
N SER A 96 9.39 15.55 -7.61
CA SER A 96 10.04 14.33 -7.16
C SER A 96 9.16 13.10 -7.41
N HIS A 97 9.80 11.95 -7.69
CA HIS A 97 9.08 10.70 -7.82
C HIS A 97 8.97 9.98 -6.47
N ARG A 98 7.80 9.43 -6.18
CA ARG A 98 7.47 8.74 -4.94
C ARG A 98 6.95 7.33 -5.22
N ASN A 99 7.32 6.38 -4.36
CA ASN A 99 6.59 5.12 -4.20
C ASN A 99 5.50 5.40 -3.17
N ARG A 100 4.29 5.75 -3.65
CA ARG A 100 3.18 6.26 -2.84
C ARG A 100 2.08 5.24 -2.71
N LEU A 101 1.76 4.85 -1.50
CA LEU A 101 0.54 4.11 -1.19
C LEU A 101 -0.63 5.08 -1.14
N LEU A 102 -1.67 4.77 -1.91
CA LEU A 102 -2.96 5.48 -1.89
C LEU A 102 -3.94 4.71 -1.00
N TRP A 103 -4.70 5.45 -0.23
CA TRP A 103 -5.82 4.97 0.57
C TRP A 103 -7.08 5.67 0.06
N VAL A 104 -7.87 4.95 -0.73
CA VAL A 104 -9.00 5.53 -1.47
C VAL A 104 -10.31 5.03 -0.89
N ARG A 105 -11.11 5.95 -0.36
CA ARG A 105 -12.41 5.65 0.25
C ARG A 105 -13.52 5.58 -0.81
N PRO A 106 -14.64 4.88 -0.55
CA PRO A 106 -15.81 4.84 -1.46
C PRO A 106 -16.36 6.21 -1.85
N ASN A 107 -16.26 7.20 -0.95
CA ASN A 107 -16.69 8.58 -1.20
C ASN A 107 -15.73 9.39 -2.10
N GLY A 108 -14.64 8.77 -2.55
CA GLY A 108 -13.62 9.39 -3.41
C GLY A 108 -12.51 10.14 -2.66
N GLU A 109 -12.56 10.21 -1.33
CA GLU A 109 -11.48 10.79 -0.52
C GLU A 109 -10.22 9.95 -0.66
N ILE A 110 -9.06 10.61 -0.84
CA ILE A 110 -7.76 9.97 -0.94
C ILE A 110 -6.83 10.51 0.13
N SER A 111 -6.27 9.59 0.91
CA SER A 111 -5.11 9.82 1.77
C SER A 111 -3.93 9.02 1.24
N HIS A 112 -2.71 9.33 1.66
CA HIS A 112 -1.55 8.63 1.15
C HIS A 112 -0.43 8.44 2.20
N TYR A 113 0.47 7.53 1.87
CA TYR A 113 1.74 7.32 2.57
C TYR A 113 2.86 7.14 1.55
N ASP A 114 3.92 7.95 1.65
CA ASP A 114 5.12 7.81 0.83
C ASP A 114 6.13 6.90 1.53
N LYS A 115 6.65 5.91 0.81
CA LYS A 115 7.62 4.95 1.32
C LYS A 115 8.80 5.63 1.99
N ARG A 116 9.04 5.29 3.25
CA ARG A 116 10.15 5.86 4.03
C ARG A 116 11.49 5.25 3.66
N HIS A 117 11.55 3.91 3.60
CA HIS A 117 12.82 3.21 3.40
C HIS A 117 12.92 2.65 2.00
N LEU A 118 13.67 3.36 1.17
CA LEU A 118 13.92 2.97 -0.22
C LEU A 118 14.90 1.80 -0.29
N PHE A 119 14.62 0.82 -1.14
CA PHE A 119 15.41 -0.40 -1.28
C PHE A 119 16.73 -0.12 -2.02
N ARG A 120 17.76 0.27 -1.26
CA ARG A 120 19.06 0.70 -1.79
C ARG A 120 19.77 -0.38 -2.62
N MET A 121 19.55 -1.66 -2.30
CA MET A 121 20.15 -2.77 -3.06
C MET A 121 19.68 -2.84 -4.52
N ALA A 122 18.45 -2.37 -4.79
CA ALA A 122 17.94 -2.23 -6.17
C ALA A 122 18.18 -0.83 -6.76
N GLY A 123 18.80 0.09 -6.01
CA GLY A 123 19.04 1.45 -6.46
C GLY A 123 17.82 2.38 -6.33
N GLU A 124 16.74 1.96 -5.66
CA GLU A 124 15.49 2.73 -5.54
C GLU A 124 15.74 4.19 -5.11
N HIS A 125 16.69 4.43 -4.19
CA HIS A 125 17.07 5.76 -3.71
C HIS A 125 17.68 6.71 -4.76
N LYS A 126 17.99 6.20 -5.96
CA LYS A 126 18.51 7.03 -7.08
C LYS A 126 17.37 7.53 -7.97
N HIS A 127 16.19 6.96 -7.85
CA HIS A 127 15.04 7.20 -8.71
C HIS A 127 13.83 7.77 -7.95
N TYR A 128 13.78 7.54 -6.65
CA TYR A 128 12.67 7.94 -5.78
C TYR A 128 13.15 8.75 -4.59
N THR A 129 12.29 9.64 -4.13
CA THR A 129 12.49 10.40 -2.89
C THR A 129 11.71 9.74 -1.76
N ALA A 130 12.36 9.55 -0.63
CA ALA A 130 11.74 8.94 0.55
C ALA A 130 10.68 9.87 1.18
N GLY A 131 9.61 9.27 1.71
CA GLY A 131 8.66 9.96 2.57
C GLY A 131 9.27 10.30 3.93
N GLU A 132 8.69 11.29 4.61
CA GLU A 132 9.15 11.74 5.94
C GLU A 132 8.07 11.60 7.01
N GLN A 133 6.82 11.41 6.60
CA GLN A 133 5.67 11.35 7.49
C GLN A 133 5.19 9.91 7.67
N GLN A 134 4.81 9.58 8.89
CA GLN A 134 4.04 8.37 9.17
C GLN A 134 2.57 8.67 8.86
N ALA A 135 1.81 7.64 8.49
CA ALA A 135 0.38 7.72 8.29
C ALA A 135 -0.34 6.75 9.24
N LEU A 136 -1.54 7.13 9.64
CA LEU A 136 -2.47 6.29 10.37
C LEU A 136 -3.86 6.57 9.79
N PHE A 137 -4.50 5.54 9.26
CA PHE A 137 -5.83 5.64 8.64
C PHE A 137 -6.87 4.95 9.53
N GLU A 138 -8.04 5.52 9.61
CA GLU A 138 -9.16 4.92 10.33
C GLU A 138 -10.09 4.22 9.33
N LEU A 139 -10.57 3.01 9.67
CA LEU A 139 -11.59 2.28 8.93
C LEU A 139 -12.49 1.52 9.92
N ASN A 140 -13.76 1.84 9.95
CA ASN A 140 -14.76 1.22 10.84
C ASN A 140 -14.34 1.20 12.32
N GLY A 141 -13.62 2.25 12.76
CA GLY A 141 -13.05 2.34 14.10
C GLY A 141 -11.67 1.70 14.28
N TRP A 142 -11.20 0.90 13.31
CA TRP A 142 -9.85 0.33 13.31
C TRP A 142 -8.81 1.34 12.87
N HIS A 143 -7.67 1.37 13.54
CA HIS A 143 -6.52 2.19 13.15
C HIS A 143 -5.51 1.36 12.35
N VAL A 144 -5.37 1.69 11.08
CA VAL A 144 -4.51 0.99 10.12
C VAL A 144 -3.27 1.83 9.81
N ARG A 145 -2.09 1.31 10.08
CA ARG A 145 -0.81 1.93 9.71
C ARG A 145 -0.30 1.32 8.41
N PRO A 146 -0.30 2.09 7.31
CA PRO A 146 0.22 1.63 6.02
C PRO A 146 1.75 1.73 5.99
N LEU A 147 2.38 0.71 5.42
CA LEU A 147 3.82 0.62 5.22
C LEU A 147 4.10 -0.06 3.87
N ILE A 148 5.27 0.19 3.28
CA ILE A 148 5.61 -0.34 1.97
C ILE A 148 6.89 -1.17 2.05
N CYS A 149 6.75 -2.46 1.80
CA CYS A 149 7.80 -3.43 1.46
C CYS A 149 9.05 -3.34 2.37
N TYR A 150 10.07 -2.59 1.97
CA TYR A 150 11.34 -2.48 2.68
C TYR A 150 11.22 -1.82 4.06
N ASP A 151 10.15 -1.06 4.33
CA ASP A 151 9.84 -0.53 5.66
C ASP A 151 9.76 -1.64 6.70
N LEU A 152 9.38 -2.86 6.31
CA LEU A 152 9.32 -4.04 7.17
C LEU A 152 10.64 -4.33 7.90
N ARG A 153 11.78 -3.90 7.35
CA ARG A 153 13.10 -4.12 7.97
C ARG A 153 13.47 -3.10 9.03
N PHE A 154 12.63 -2.10 9.24
CA PHE A 154 12.93 -0.97 10.13
C PHE A 154 11.94 -0.92 11.31
N PRO A 155 12.22 -1.62 12.41
CA PRO A 155 11.30 -1.73 13.55
C PRO A 155 10.96 -0.38 14.16
N VAL A 156 11.92 0.53 14.27
CA VAL A 156 11.69 1.86 14.85
C VAL A 156 10.63 2.65 14.09
N TRP A 157 10.58 2.51 12.76
CA TRP A 157 9.59 3.18 11.93
C TRP A 157 8.20 2.53 12.00
N SER A 158 8.17 1.22 12.19
CA SER A 158 6.93 0.43 12.31
C SER A 158 6.33 0.48 13.72
N ARG A 159 7.10 0.99 14.70
CA ARG A 159 6.70 0.93 16.10
C ARG A 159 5.70 2.04 16.44
N ASP A 160 4.54 1.62 16.94
CA ASP A 160 3.55 2.47 17.55
C ASP A 160 2.64 1.63 18.46
N PRO A 161 3.02 1.49 19.74
CA PRO A 161 2.29 0.59 20.64
C PRO A 161 0.96 1.17 21.16
N HIS A 162 0.60 2.39 20.79
CA HIS A 162 -0.52 3.09 21.42
C HIS A 162 -1.76 3.17 20.54
N ASP A 163 -1.58 3.38 19.23
CA ASP A 163 -2.69 3.76 18.35
C ASP A 163 -2.89 2.83 17.15
N THR A 164 -1.94 1.96 16.82
CA THR A 164 -2.04 1.05 15.67
C THR A 164 -2.70 -0.28 16.08
N ASP A 165 -3.79 -0.62 15.43
CA ASP A 165 -4.48 -1.90 15.57
C ASP A 165 -4.05 -2.90 14.49
N LEU A 166 -3.76 -2.40 13.27
CA LEU A 166 -3.35 -3.18 12.11
C LEU A 166 -2.13 -2.56 11.42
N LEU A 167 -1.04 -3.31 11.30
CA LEU A 167 0.09 -2.97 10.44
C LEU A 167 -0.13 -3.57 9.05
N LEU A 168 -0.23 -2.73 8.04
CA LEU A 168 -0.45 -3.13 6.65
C LEU A 168 0.82 -2.92 5.82
N TYR A 169 1.38 -4.00 5.26
CA TYR A 169 2.54 -3.95 4.36
C TYR A 169 2.16 -4.35 2.94
N THR A 170 2.14 -3.39 2.02
CA THR A 170 2.08 -3.70 0.58
C THR A 170 3.48 -4.00 0.05
N ALA A 171 3.65 -4.99 -0.80
CA ALA A 171 4.98 -5.37 -1.26
C ALA A 171 5.01 -6.03 -2.65
N ASN A 172 6.18 -5.85 -3.31
CA ASN A 172 6.73 -6.72 -4.33
C ASN A 172 7.99 -7.38 -3.76
N TRP A 173 7.82 -8.45 -3.01
CA TRP A 173 8.90 -9.09 -2.26
C TRP A 173 9.45 -10.30 -3.00
N PRO A 174 10.76 -10.34 -3.34
CA PRO A 174 11.31 -11.43 -4.12
C PRO A 174 11.35 -12.76 -3.35
N ALA A 175 11.02 -13.85 -4.03
CA ALA A 175 10.95 -15.20 -3.46
C ALA A 175 12.24 -15.62 -2.73
N ALA A 176 13.41 -15.20 -3.23
CA ALA A 176 14.70 -15.48 -2.60
C ALA A 176 14.83 -14.89 -1.17
N ARG A 177 14.00 -13.90 -0.82
CA ARG A 177 13.97 -13.27 0.51
C ARG A 177 12.72 -13.62 1.31
N ARG A 178 11.94 -14.63 0.91
CA ARG A 178 10.70 -15.07 1.57
C ARG A 178 10.92 -15.37 3.07
N ASN A 179 12.05 -15.97 3.42
CA ASN A 179 12.33 -16.26 4.83
C ASN A 179 12.33 -15.00 5.71
N ALA A 180 12.92 -13.90 5.23
CA ALA A 180 12.90 -12.64 5.96
C ALA A 180 11.47 -12.08 6.07
N TRP A 181 10.66 -12.13 5.00
CA TRP A 181 9.26 -11.73 5.01
C TRP A 181 8.46 -12.49 6.08
N ASN A 182 8.53 -13.82 6.05
CA ASN A 182 7.77 -14.68 6.96
C ASN A 182 8.17 -14.54 8.44
N ARG A 183 9.39 -14.08 8.72
CA ARG A 183 9.89 -13.87 10.08
C ARG A 183 9.60 -12.46 10.59
N LEU A 184 9.74 -11.47 9.74
CA LEU A 184 9.62 -10.08 10.15
C LEU A 184 8.16 -9.65 10.33
N LEU A 185 7.21 -10.14 9.52
CA LEU A 185 5.80 -9.81 9.71
C LEU A 185 5.29 -10.20 11.11
N PRO A 186 5.45 -11.46 11.57
CA PRO A 186 5.07 -11.80 12.95
C PRO A 186 5.83 -11.00 14.00
N ALA A 187 7.12 -10.73 13.77
CA ALA A 187 7.91 -9.92 14.71
C ALA A 187 7.33 -8.52 14.87
N ARG A 188 6.89 -7.87 13.78
CA ARG A 188 6.26 -6.55 13.84
C ARG A 188 4.93 -6.59 14.59
N ALA A 189 4.11 -7.60 14.36
CA ALA A 189 2.86 -7.78 15.09
C ALA A 189 3.11 -7.98 16.60
N ILE A 190 4.04 -8.88 16.95
CA ILE A 190 4.36 -9.19 18.35
C ILE A 190 4.89 -7.96 19.09
N GLU A 191 5.83 -7.21 18.50
CA GLU A 191 6.42 -6.04 19.18
C GLU A 191 5.48 -4.85 19.31
N ASN A 192 4.43 -4.77 18.45
CA ASN A 192 3.43 -3.70 18.47
C ASN A 192 2.12 -4.13 19.16
N LEU A 193 1.97 -5.39 19.50
CA LEU A 193 0.73 -5.94 20.09
C LEU A 193 -0.51 -5.73 19.19
N CYS A 194 -0.35 -5.90 17.87
CA CYS A 194 -1.38 -5.72 16.86
C CYS A 194 -1.50 -6.94 15.92
#